data_a787af232548b98d521665ec90d8a462
#
_entry.id   a787af232548b98d521665ec90d8a462
#
_cell.length_a   1.000
_cell.length_b   1.000
_cell.length_c   1.000
_cell.angle_alpha   90.00
_cell.angle_beta   90.00
_cell.angle_gamma   90.00
#
_symmetry.space_group_name_H-M   'P 1'
#
loop_
_entity.id
_entity.type
_entity.pdbx_description
1 polymer ?
#
loop_
_entity_poly.entity_id
_entity_poly.type
_entity_poly.pdbx_seq_one_letter_code
_entity_poly.pdbx_strand_id
1 'polypeptide(L)'
;MVFLALTTSGLKDALQLAVGPGHAIWCGAAALTEQEFQAKRLPGVTRLNYAPGASERESIARALDTIEQHHPGETVWVEGAP
;
A
#
# COMPACT_ATOMS: atom_id res chain seq x y z
N MET A 1 -0.84 -8.71 -8.86
CA MET A 1 -0.95 -8.78 -7.39
C MET A 1 -0.60 -7.45 -6.78
N VAL A 2 -1.39 -7.01 -5.82
CA VAL A 2 -1.24 -5.70 -5.20
C VAL A 2 -1.04 -5.89 -3.70
N PHE A 3 -0.15 -5.09 -3.09
CA PHE A 3 0.06 -5.08 -1.65
C PHE A 3 -0.40 -3.74 -1.10
N LEU A 4 -1.16 -3.77 -0.01
CA LEU A 4 -1.56 -2.57 0.72
C LEU A 4 -0.85 -2.56 2.07
N ALA A 5 0.13 -1.67 2.23
CA ALA A 5 0.91 -1.52 3.45
C ALA A 5 0.33 -0.38 4.29
N LEU A 6 0.14 -0.63 5.57
CA LEU A 6 -0.45 0.33 6.51
C LEU A 6 0.60 0.98 7.41
N THR A 7 1.73 0.32 7.61
CA THR A 7 2.82 0.79 8.48
C THR A 7 4.15 0.79 7.73
N THR A 8 5.14 1.46 8.30
CA THR A 8 6.50 1.45 7.75
C THR A 8 7.05 0.02 7.65
N SER A 9 6.80 -0.78 8.68
CA SER A 9 7.24 -2.18 8.72
C SER A 9 6.58 -2.99 7.61
N GLY A 10 5.27 -2.83 7.41
CA GLY A 10 4.54 -3.52 6.35
C GLY A 10 5.00 -3.10 4.96
N LEU A 11 5.31 -1.83 4.78
CA LEU A 11 5.85 -1.35 3.50
C LEU A 11 7.20 -2.01 3.20
N LYS A 12 8.06 -2.10 4.21
CA LYS A 12 9.37 -2.76 4.06
C LYS A 12 9.19 -4.21 3.65
N ASP A 13 8.27 -4.92 4.29
CA ASP A 13 7.99 -6.32 3.95
C ASP A 13 7.43 -6.45 2.54
N ALA A 14 6.52 -5.57 2.15
CA ALA A 14 5.94 -5.59 0.80
C ALA A 14 7.01 -5.35 -0.27
N LEU A 15 7.95 -4.45 -0.01
CA LEU A 15 9.05 -4.20 -0.95
C LEU A 15 9.94 -5.43 -1.14
N GLN A 16 10.10 -6.25 -0.11
CA GLN A 16 10.84 -7.50 -0.20
C GLN A 16 10.07 -8.60 -0.93
N LEU A 17 8.75 -8.61 -0.78
CA LEU A 17 7.89 -9.64 -1.40
C LEU A 17 7.54 -9.33 -2.85
N ALA A 18 7.37 -8.06 -3.20
CA ALA A 18 6.96 -7.63 -4.52
C ALA A 18 8.17 -7.56 -5.46
N VAL A 19 8.77 -8.70 -5.73
CA VAL A 19 9.95 -8.81 -6.61
C VAL A 19 9.49 -9.19 -8.01
N GLY A 20 9.99 -8.46 -9.00
CA GLY A 20 9.70 -8.74 -10.40
C GLY A 20 8.49 -7.95 -10.93
N PRO A 21 8.17 -8.12 -12.23
CA PRO A 21 7.07 -7.39 -12.86
C PRO A 21 5.71 -7.92 -12.42
N GLY A 22 4.69 -7.09 -12.58
CA GLY A 22 3.32 -7.48 -12.29
C GLY A 22 2.88 -7.26 -10.84
N HIS A 23 3.73 -6.66 -10.02
CA HIS A 23 3.38 -6.31 -8.64
C HIS A 23 3.25 -4.80 -8.47
N ALA A 24 2.32 -4.39 -7.64
CA ALA A 24 2.13 -3.00 -7.27
C ALA A 24 2.00 -2.90 -5.75
N ILE A 25 2.50 -1.82 -5.18
CA ILE A 25 2.42 -1.57 -3.74
C ILE A 25 1.69 -0.26 -3.52
N TRP A 26 0.67 -0.28 -2.68
CA TRP A 26 -0.01 0.91 -2.20
C TRP A 26 0.30 1.03 -0.71
N CYS A 27 0.57 2.22 -0.24
CA CYS A 27 0.86 2.43 1.18
C CYS A 27 0.07 3.61 1.72
N GLY A 28 -0.28 3.51 2.99
CA GLY A 28 -0.92 4.61 3.71
C GLY A 28 0.07 5.71 4.06
N ALA A 29 -0.45 6.87 4.42
CA ALA A 29 0.37 8.04 4.78
C ALA A 29 1.23 7.80 6.04
N ALA A 30 0.84 6.84 6.89
CA ALA A 30 1.63 6.49 8.07
C ALA A 30 2.83 5.58 7.75
N ALA A 31 2.81 4.90 6.60
CA ALA A 31 3.88 3.98 6.21
C ALA A 31 5.09 4.72 5.63
N LEU A 32 4.84 5.86 5.01
CA LEU A 32 5.87 6.61 4.28
C LEU A 32 5.43 8.07 4.24
N THR A 33 6.32 8.99 4.64
CA THR A 33 6.00 10.41 4.54
C THR A 33 6.03 10.87 3.10
N GLU A 34 5.36 11.98 2.81
CA GLU A 34 5.38 12.56 1.47
C GLU A 34 6.79 12.91 1.02
N GLN A 35 7.59 13.47 1.94
CA GLN A 35 8.97 13.80 1.65
C GLN A 35 9.80 12.57 1.30
N GLU A 36 9.64 11.50 2.07
CA GLU A 36 10.33 10.24 1.81
C GLU A 36 9.89 9.63 0.48
N PHE A 37 8.60 9.69 0.18
CA PHE A 37 8.05 9.17 -1.06
C PHE A 37 8.67 9.86 -2.27
N GLN A 38 8.76 11.19 -2.22
CA GLN A 38 9.35 11.97 -3.31
C GLN A 38 10.85 11.76 -3.41
N ALA A 39 11.54 11.65 -2.28
CA ALA A 39 13.00 11.50 -2.25
C ALA A 39 13.46 10.11 -2.70
N LYS A 40 12.75 9.07 -2.30
CA LYS A 40 13.17 7.68 -2.57
C LYS A 40 12.79 7.19 -3.96
N ARG A 41 11.78 7.78 -4.58
CA ARG A 41 11.31 7.41 -5.93
C ARG A 41 11.18 5.89 -6.10
N LEU A 42 10.38 5.28 -5.25
CA LEU A 42 10.18 3.83 -5.27
C LEU A 42 9.28 3.43 -6.45
N PRO A 43 9.78 2.72 -7.45
CA PRO A 43 8.96 2.32 -8.59
C PRO A 43 7.88 1.34 -8.16
N GLY A 44 6.69 1.49 -8.72
CA GLY A 44 5.56 0.62 -8.40
C GLY A 44 4.90 0.89 -7.06
N VAL A 45 5.31 1.93 -6.35
CA VAL A 45 4.71 2.31 -5.06
C VAL A 45 3.82 3.54 -5.23
N THR A 46 2.58 3.45 -4.78
CA THR A 46 1.63 4.56 -4.74
C THR A 46 1.30 4.86 -3.29
N ARG A 47 1.41 6.11 -2.89
CA ARG A 47 1.12 6.54 -1.53
C ARG A 47 -0.26 7.17 -1.47
N LEU A 48 -1.10 6.70 -0.54
CA LEU A 48 -2.38 7.33 -0.25
C LEU A 48 -2.15 8.63 0.51
N ASN A 49 -3.06 9.57 0.37
CA ASN A 49 -2.98 10.85 1.09
C ASN A 49 -3.63 10.79 2.48
N TYR A 50 -3.96 9.61 2.95
CA TYR A 50 -4.51 9.36 4.27
C TYR A 50 -3.94 8.05 4.82
N ALA A 51 -4.07 7.83 6.12
CA ALA A 51 -3.50 6.67 6.80
C ALA A 51 -4.61 5.73 7.28
N PRO A 52 -4.97 4.69 6.49
CA PRO A 52 -5.91 3.68 6.99
C PRO A 52 -5.30 2.94 8.18
N GLY A 53 -6.03 2.87 9.27
CA GLY A 53 -5.62 2.08 10.42
C GLY A 53 -6.06 0.63 10.25
N ALA A 54 -5.31 -0.32 10.84
CA ALA A 54 -5.61 -1.74 10.71
C ALA A 54 -7.00 -2.12 11.24
N SER A 55 -7.53 -1.34 12.19
CA SER A 55 -8.87 -1.57 12.75
C SER A 55 -9.94 -0.66 12.14
N GLU A 56 -9.60 0.17 11.18
CA GLU A 56 -10.53 1.13 10.57
C GLU A 56 -11.08 0.57 9.27
N ARG A 57 -12.15 -0.21 9.38
CA ARG A 57 -12.74 -0.91 8.24
C ARG A 57 -13.14 0.01 7.10
N GLU A 58 -13.69 1.18 7.42
CA GLU A 58 -14.15 2.12 6.39
C GLU A 58 -12.97 2.70 5.60
N SER A 59 -11.89 3.05 6.28
CA SER A 59 -10.69 3.57 5.62
C SER A 59 -10.03 2.51 4.76
N ILE A 60 -9.98 1.28 5.25
CA ILE A 60 -9.44 0.14 4.48
C ILE A 60 -10.32 -0.14 3.26
N ALA A 61 -11.64 -0.15 3.44
CA ALA A 61 -12.57 -0.37 2.33
C ALA A 61 -12.43 0.70 1.25
N ARG A 62 -12.24 1.95 1.66
CA ARG A 62 -12.00 3.06 0.75
C ARG A 62 -10.71 2.88 -0.04
N ALA A 63 -9.64 2.44 0.63
CA ALA A 63 -8.38 2.16 -0.02
C ALA A 63 -8.50 1.00 -1.02
N LEU A 64 -9.18 -0.06 -0.63
CA LEU A 64 -9.41 -1.21 -1.50
C LEU A 64 -10.24 -0.85 -2.73
N ASP A 65 -11.24 0.01 -2.56
CA ASP A 65 -12.05 0.49 -3.68
C ASP A 65 -11.19 1.28 -4.68
N THR A 66 -10.33 2.15 -4.18
CA THR A 66 -9.41 2.91 -5.02
C THR A 66 -8.45 1.97 -5.76
N ILE A 67 -7.91 0.97 -5.07
CA ILE A 67 -7.02 -0.02 -5.69
C ILE A 67 -7.75 -0.79 -6.79
N GLU A 68 -9.00 -1.19 -6.54
CA GLU A 68 -9.80 -1.91 -7.54
C GLU A 68 -10.01 -1.10 -8.81
N GLN A 69 -10.15 0.22 -8.69
CA GLN A 69 -10.29 1.09 -9.84
C GLN A 69 -9.03 1.13 -10.70
N HIS A 70 -7.87 0.99 -10.10
CA HIS A 70 -6.59 1.00 -10.80
C HIS A 70 -6.10 -0.39 -11.22
N HIS A 71 -6.49 -1.41 -10.47
CA HIS A 71 -6.05 -2.79 -10.69
C HIS A 71 -7.24 -3.76 -10.62
N PRO A 72 -8.21 -3.63 -11.56
CA PRO A 72 -9.44 -4.43 -11.47
C PRO A 72 -9.16 -5.93 -11.55
N GLY A 73 -9.80 -6.68 -10.66
CA GLY A 73 -9.72 -8.13 -10.66
C GLY A 73 -8.44 -8.72 -10.09
N GLU A 74 -7.52 -7.90 -9.60
CA GLU A 74 -6.28 -8.41 -9.02
C GLU A 74 -6.44 -8.76 -7.53
N THR A 75 -5.68 -9.74 -7.10
CA THR A 75 -5.60 -10.09 -5.67
C THR A 75 -4.88 -8.98 -4.92
N VAL A 76 -5.47 -8.53 -3.82
CA VAL A 76 -4.87 -7.51 -2.96
C VAL A 76 -4.54 -8.12 -1.60
N TRP A 77 -3.28 -8.01 -1.21
CA TRP A 77 -2.82 -8.42 0.11
C TRP A 77 -2.79 -7.19 1.01
N VAL A 78 -3.51 -7.24 2.13
CA VAL A 78 -3.57 -6.15 3.10
C VAL A 78 -2.72 -6.53 4.29
N GLU A 79 -1.90 -5.59 4.74
CA GLU A 79 -1.09 -5.80 5.95
C GLU A 79 -2.02 -6.10 7.13
N GLY A 80 -1.77 -7.21 7.81
CA GLY A 80 -2.54 -7.58 8.98
C GLY A 80 -2.12 -6.80 10.21
N ALA A 81 -3.05 -6.61 11.16
CA ALA A 81 -2.70 -6.05 12.46
C ALA A 81 -1.86 -7.06 13.24
N PRO A 82 -0.82 -6.58 13.96
CA PRO A 82 -0.04 -7.47 14.82
C PRO A 82 -0.83 -7.95 16.02
#